data_97a4f9441e642d1a8b15355fd60a8239
#
_entry.id   97a4f9441e642d1a8b15355fd60a8239
#
_cell.length_a   1.000
_cell.length_b   1.000
_cell.length_c   1.000
_cell.angle_alpha   90.00
_cell.angle_beta   90.00
_cell.angle_gamma   90.00
#
_symmetry.space_group_name_H-M   'P 1'
#
loop_
_entity.id
_entity.type
_entity.pdbx_description
1 polymer ?
#
loop_
_entity_poly.entity_id
_entity_poly.type
_entity_poly.pdbx_seq_one_letter_code
_entity_poly.pdbx_strand_id
1 'polypeptide(L)'
;MNLKEKFDIKDLMYESNIAEKLCAEDLSTIGMWVVKDFDTDLNSRMTWEKRTETSLKLALQVAETKNFPWANASNVKFPLITIAALQYHARSYPVLIDSDLPVKCRVVGDDKDGLRALRATRVEQHMSYQLLEEDEDWESEMDKVLITQPIVGCAFKKTYYDPIKKHNISENVLAKDLVVNYWTKSLE
;
A
#
# COMPACT_ATOMS: atom_id res chain seq x y z
N MET A 1 -29.06 -21.27 -0.82
CA MET A 1 -30.01 -20.36 -0.14
C MET A 1 -29.60 -18.95 -0.42
N ASN A 2 -30.46 -18.12 -0.96
CA ASN A 2 -30.09 -16.80 -1.46
C ASN A 2 -30.14 -15.81 -0.28
N LEU A 3 -29.02 -15.29 0.19
CA LEU A 3 -28.94 -14.31 1.30
C LEU A 3 -29.84 -13.09 1.09
N LYS A 4 -30.15 -12.77 -0.19
CA LYS A 4 -31.05 -11.66 -0.55
C LYS A 4 -32.52 -11.87 -0.15
N GLU A 5 -32.94 -13.11 0.14
CA GLU A 5 -34.32 -13.44 0.54
C GLU A 5 -34.52 -13.34 2.06
N LYS A 6 -33.43 -13.32 2.85
CA LYS A 6 -33.51 -13.42 4.31
C LYS A 6 -33.38 -12.05 5.02
N PHE A 7 -32.75 -11.07 4.35
CA PHE A 7 -32.52 -9.75 4.94
C PHE A 7 -32.78 -8.65 3.89
N ASP A 8 -33.43 -7.57 4.28
CA ASP A 8 -33.45 -6.36 3.46
C ASP A 8 -32.04 -5.74 3.53
N ILE A 9 -31.38 -5.64 2.36
CA ILE A 9 -30.02 -5.10 2.24
C ILE A 9 -29.95 -3.68 2.82
N LYS A 10 -31.06 -2.93 2.78
CA LYS A 10 -31.12 -1.58 3.33
C LYS A 10 -30.99 -1.57 4.84
N ASP A 11 -31.57 -2.52 5.53
CA ASP A 11 -31.47 -2.61 6.99
C ASP A 11 -30.06 -2.98 7.44
N LEU A 12 -29.36 -3.82 6.66
CA LEU A 12 -27.97 -4.20 6.94
C LEU A 12 -26.96 -3.07 6.70
N MET A 13 -27.24 -2.16 5.77
CA MET A 13 -26.31 -1.05 5.44
C MET A 13 -26.15 -0.03 6.57
N TYR A 14 -27.09 0.06 7.48
CA TYR A 14 -27.06 1.00 8.62
C TYR A 14 -26.57 0.39 9.92
N GLU A 15 -26.30 -0.92 9.93
CA GLU A 15 -25.79 -1.60 11.12
C GLU A 15 -24.29 -1.42 11.26
N SER A 16 -23.84 -1.16 12.47
CA SER A 16 -22.42 -0.98 12.79
C SER A 16 -21.61 -2.29 12.66
N ASN A 17 -22.25 -3.43 12.89
CA ASN A 17 -21.66 -4.75 12.78
C ASN A 17 -22.66 -5.76 12.21
N ILE A 18 -22.58 -6.00 10.91
CA ILE A 18 -23.47 -6.93 10.20
C ILE A 18 -23.33 -8.37 10.72
N ALA A 19 -22.15 -8.74 11.21
CA ALA A 19 -21.89 -10.10 11.69
C ALA A 19 -22.75 -10.47 12.91
N GLU A 20 -23.16 -9.51 13.73
CA GLU A 20 -24.03 -9.77 14.89
C GLU A 20 -25.46 -10.15 14.52
N LYS A 21 -25.91 -9.81 13.31
CA LYS A 21 -27.25 -10.11 12.81
C LYS A 21 -27.34 -11.45 12.09
N LEU A 22 -26.20 -12.04 11.76
CA LEU A 22 -26.14 -13.30 11.02
C LEU A 22 -26.07 -14.50 11.97
N CYS A 23 -26.68 -15.61 11.58
CA CYS A 23 -26.55 -16.84 12.35
C CYS A 23 -25.17 -17.51 12.10
N ALA A 24 -24.75 -18.39 12.99
CA ALA A 24 -23.45 -19.05 12.93
C ALA A 24 -23.24 -19.85 11.63
N GLU A 25 -24.31 -20.42 11.05
CA GLU A 25 -24.25 -21.17 9.79
C GLU A 25 -23.99 -20.22 8.59
N ASP A 26 -24.69 -19.07 8.56
CA ASP A 26 -24.49 -18.06 7.51
C ASP A 26 -23.08 -17.47 7.59
N LEU A 27 -22.57 -17.17 8.80
CA LEU A 27 -21.21 -16.69 9.02
C LEU A 27 -20.16 -17.72 8.57
N SER A 28 -20.37 -19.01 8.88
CA SER A 28 -19.49 -20.09 8.44
C SER A 28 -19.46 -20.20 6.91
N THR A 29 -20.63 -20.07 6.27
CA THR A 29 -20.75 -20.14 4.81
C THR A 29 -20.06 -18.97 4.13
N ILE A 30 -20.25 -17.75 4.65
CA ILE A 30 -19.56 -16.54 4.17
C ILE A 30 -18.06 -16.69 4.37
N GLY A 31 -17.63 -17.15 5.55
CA GLY A 31 -16.22 -17.39 5.85
C GLY A 31 -15.55 -18.36 4.85
N MET A 32 -16.23 -19.46 4.53
CA MET A 32 -15.72 -20.39 3.51
C MET A 32 -15.61 -19.77 2.11
N TRP A 33 -16.56 -18.93 1.72
CA TRP A 33 -16.47 -18.21 0.44
C TRP A 33 -15.31 -17.24 0.40
N VAL A 34 -15.13 -16.44 1.45
CA VAL A 34 -14.03 -15.48 1.56
C VAL A 34 -12.67 -16.19 1.47
N VAL A 35 -12.50 -17.30 2.20
CA VAL A 35 -11.26 -18.09 2.15
C VAL A 35 -11.03 -18.66 0.76
N LYS A 36 -12.05 -19.22 0.12
CA LYS A 36 -11.95 -19.78 -1.23
C LYS A 36 -11.58 -18.72 -2.26
N ASP A 37 -12.19 -17.54 -2.18
CA ASP A 37 -11.89 -16.43 -3.09
C ASP A 37 -10.47 -15.92 -2.85
N PHE A 38 -10.06 -15.75 -1.60
CA PHE A 38 -8.69 -15.39 -1.23
C PHE A 38 -7.65 -16.37 -1.79
N ASP A 39 -7.87 -17.68 -1.64
CA ASP A 39 -6.98 -18.72 -2.18
C ASP A 39 -6.91 -18.65 -3.72
N THR A 40 -8.04 -18.39 -4.37
CA THR A 40 -8.10 -18.23 -5.83
C THR A 40 -7.30 -17.03 -6.28
N ASP A 41 -7.46 -15.89 -5.63
CA ASP A 41 -6.76 -14.64 -5.93
C ASP A 41 -5.25 -14.76 -5.63
N LEU A 42 -4.89 -15.40 -4.52
CA LEU A 42 -3.51 -15.69 -4.17
C LEU A 42 -2.83 -16.57 -5.24
N ASN A 43 -3.51 -17.63 -5.68
CA ASN A 43 -2.98 -18.51 -6.73
C ASN A 43 -2.83 -17.78 -8.07
N SER A 44 -3.73 -16.85 -8.40
CA SER A 44 -3.68 -16.09 -9.65
C SER A 44 -2.40 -15.25 -9.80
N ARG A 45 -1.83 -14.78 -8.70
CA ARG A 45 -0.63 -13.94 -8.68
C ARG A 45 0.71 -14.68 -8.52
N MET A 46 0.71 -16.00 -8.40
CA MET A 46 1.94 -16.81 -8.20
C MET A 46 3.08 -16.49 -9.19
N THR A 47 2.74 -16.22 -10.44
CA THR A 47 3.74 -15.87 -11.46
C THR A 47 4.42 -14.54 -11.16
N TRP A 48 3.66 -13.56 -10.72
CA TRP A 48 4.16 -12.27 -10.28
C TRP A 48 5.00 -12.40 -8.99
N GLU A 49 4.57 -13.19 -8.03
CA GLU A 49 5.33 -13.43 -6.80
C GLU A 49 6.70 -14.04 -7.06
N LYS A 50 6.79 -15.04 -7.95
CA LYS A 50 8.07 -15.63 -8.34
C LYS A 50 9.03 -14.62 -8.99
N ARG A 51 8.49 -13.72 -9.84
CA ARG A 51 9.30 -12.64 -10.43
C ARG A 51 9.78 -11.66 -9.37
N THR A 52 8.90 -11.25 -8.47
CA THR A 52 9.21 -10.33 -7.37
C THR A 52 10.26 -10.92 -6.43
N GLU A 53 10.12 -12.19 -6.05
CA GLU A 53 11.11 -12.90 -5.25
C GLU A 53 12.48 -12.95 -5.92
N THR A 54 12.51 -13.22 -7.23
CA THR A 54 13.75 -13.21 -8.00
C THR A 54 14.38 -11.81 -8.03
N SER A 55 13.57 -10.77 -8.24
CA SER A 55 14.04 -9.37 -8.22
C SER A 55 14.60 -8.97 -6.86
N LEU A 56 13.94 -9.35 -5.77
CA LEU A 56 14.41 -9.12 -4.41
C LEU A 56 15.72 -9.87 -4.11
N LYS A 57 15.86 -11.13 -4.52
CA LYS A 57 17.11 -11.89 -4.37
C LYS A 57 18.26 -11.24 -5.12
N LEU A 58 17.99 -10.70 -6.31
CA LEU A 58 19.00 -9.97 -7.09
C LEU A 58 19.35 -8.61 -6.46
N ALA A 59 18.36 -7.88 -5.95
CA ALA A 59 18.57 -6.61 -5.28
C ALA A 59 19.37 -6.76 -3.99
N LEU A 60 19.07 -7.82 -3.21
CA LEU A 60 19.77 -8.15 -1.96
C LEU A 60 21.08 -8.89 -2.18
N GLN A 61 21.45 -9.18 -3.44
CA GLN A 61 22.65 -9.92 -3.81
C GLN A 61 22.79 -11.26 -3.07
N VAL A 62 21.67 -11.96 -2.89
CA VAL A 62 21.67 -13.26 -2.20
C VAL A 62 22.63 -14.21 -2.95
N ALA A 63 23.64 -14.68 -2.21
CA ALA A 63 24.62 -15.61 -2.75
C ALA A 63 24.01 -17.01 -2.89
N GLU A 64 24.11 -17.58 -4.07
CA GLU A 64 23.73 -18.96 -4.34
C GLU A 64 24.99 -19.79 -4.56
N THR A 65 25.09 -20.98 -4.01
CA THR A 65 26.19 -21.91 -4.28
C THR A 65 26.16 -22.36 -5.74
N LYS A 66 27.24 -22.14 -6.45
CA LYS A 66 27.41 -22.64 -7.82
C LYS A 66 28.26 -23.91 -7.82
N ASN A 67 27.77 -24.91 -8.53
CA ASN A 67 28.50 -26.18 -8.75
C ASN A 67 29.00 -26.33 -10.17
N PHE A 68 28.73 -25.35 -11.06
CA PHE A 68 29.22 -25.34 -12.43
C PHE A 68 29.97 -24.01 -12.70
N PRO A 69 31.11 -24.05 -13.41
CA PRO A 69 31.79 -25.21 -14.05
C PRO A 69 32.58 -26.12 -13.07
N TRP A 70 32.75 -25.72 -11.82
CA TRP A 70 33.34 -26.52 -10.74
C TRP A 70 32.66 -26.20 -9.40
N ALA A 71 32.82 -27.07 -8.41
CA ALA A 71 32.27 -26.85 -7.10
C ALA A 71 32.82 -25.56 -6.47
N ASN A 72 31.94 -24.76 -5.86
CA ASN A 72 32.24 -23.47 -5.25
C ASN A 72 32.81 -22.43 -6.25
N ALA A 73 32.42 -22.49 -7.51
CA ALA A 73 32.73 -21.45 -8.50
C ALA A 73 32.22 -20.07 -8.02
N SER A 74 32.97 -19.00 -8.33
CA SER A 74 32.60 -17.64 -7.97
C SER A 74 31.20 -17.28 -8.50
N ASN A 75 30.38 -16.69 -7.62
CA ASN A 75 29.02 -16.20 -7.92
C ASN A 75 28.91 -14.70 -7.67
N VAL A 76 29.90 -13.94 -8.15
CA VAL A 76 29.88 -12.48 -8.05
C VAL A 76 28.82 -11.94 -9.01
N LYS A 77 27.84 -11.22 -8.49
CA LYS A 77 26.79 -10.53 -9.27
C LYS A 77 27.01 -9.02 -9.17
N PHE A 78 26.91 -8.32 -10.30
CA PHE A 78 26.97 -6.86 -10.28
C PHE A 78 25.62 -6.28 -9.84
N PRO A 79 25.56 -5.36 -8.85
CA PRO A 79 24.32 -4.93 -8.19
C PRO A 79 23.53 -3.89 -9.00
N LEU A 80 23.21 -4.15 -10.25
CA LEU A 80 22.53 -3.21 -11.15
C LEU A 80 21.17 -2.76 -10.60
N ILE A 81 20.37 -3.68 -10.06
CA ILE A 81 19.04 -3.39 -9.54
C ILE A 81 19.15 -2.52 -8.29
N THR A 82 20.08 -2.82 -7.40
CA THR A 82 20.32 -2.03 -6.19
C THR A 82 20.76 -0.61 -6.53
N ILE A 83 21.69 -0.46 -7.48
CA ILE A 83 22.16 0.85 -7.94
C ILE A 83 21.00 1.64 -8.56
N ALA A 84 20.20 1.02 -9.40
CA ALA A 84 19.05 1.67 -10.03
C ALA A 84 18.00 2.09 -9.00
N ALA A 85 17.72 1.25 -8.00
CA ALA A 85 16.79 1.55 -6.92
C ALA A 85 17.29 2.73 -6.06
N LEU A 86 18.57 2.75 -5.70
CA LEU A 86 19.18 3.85 -4.96
C LEU A 86 19.21 5.16 -5.75
N GLN A 87 19.45 5.10 -7.06
CA GLN A 87 19.39 6.29 -7.91
C GLN A 87 17.98 6.83 -8.05
N TYR A 88 16.98 5.96 -8.16
CA TYR A 88 15.58 6.35 -8.15
C TYR A 88 15.21 7.01 -6.83
N HIS A 89 15.55 6.38 -5.72
CA HIS A 89 15.34 6.91 -4.37
C HIS A 89 15.97 8.29 -4.20
N ALA A 90 17.27 8.43 -4.50
CA ALA A 90 18.00 9.68 -4.34
C ALA A 90 17.44 10.86 -5.16
N ARG A 91 16.73 10.56 -6.28
CA ARG A 91 16.07 11.59 -7.08
C ARG A 91 14.66 11.91 -6.62
N SER A 92 13.96 10.91 -6.11
CA SER A 92 12.54 11.02 -5.71
C SER A 92 12.39 11.59 -4.31
N TYR A 93 13.30 11.25 -3.40
CA TYR A 93 13.25 11.67 -2.01
C TYR A 93 13.20 13.21 -1.84
N PRO A 94 14.11 14.01 -2.40
CA PRO A 94 14.08 15.45 -2.21
C PRO A 94 12.87 16.12 -2.87
N VAL A 95 12.25 15.47 -3.83
CA VAL A 95 11.07 16.02 -4.51
C VAL A 95 9.78 15.79 -3.70
N LEU A 96 9.71 14.67 -2.98
CA LEU A 96 8.50 14.21 -2.30
C LEU A 96 8.50 14.48 -0.79
N ILE A 97 9.67 14.45 -0.16
CA ILE A 97 9.81 14.42 1.30
C ILE A 97 10.56 15.67 1.80
N ASP A 98 11.68 16.01 1.19
CA ASP A 98 12.54 17.12 1.62
C ASP A 98 11.95 18.49 1.23
N SER A 99 10.74 18.76 1.67
CA SER A 99 10.01 20.00 1.45
C SER A 99 9.36 20.42 2.76
N ASP A 100 9.52 21.69 3.13
CA ASP A 100 8.85 22.28 4.31
C ASP A 100 7.32 22.14 4.25
N LEU A 101 6.77 22.04 3.04
CA LEU A 101 5.34 21.89 2.78
C LEU A 101 5.11 20.78 1.74
N PRO A 102 5.07 19.51 2.16
CA PRO A 102 4.86 18.38 1.24
C PRO A 102 3.47 18.39 0.59
N VAL A 103 2.50 19.02 1.22
CA VAL A 103 1.14 19.17 0.68
C VAL A 103 0.97 20.56 0.09
N LYS A 104 0.49 20.62 -1.16
CA LYS A 104 0.14 21.87 -1.85
C LYS A 104 -1.32 21.88 -2.24
N CYS A 105 -2.06 22.91 -1.83
CA CYS A 105 -3.46 23.09 -2.13
C CYS A 105 -3.65 24.10 -3.25
N ARG A 106 -4.46 23.74 -4.26
CA ARG A 106 -4.81 24.62 -5.37
C ARG A 106 -6.30 24.93 -5.34
N VAL A 107 -6.64 26.20 -5.44
CA VAL A 107 -8.03 26.62 -5.61
C VAL A 107 -8.47 26.34 -7.05
N VAL A 108 -9.62 25.70 -7.20
CA VAL A 108 -10.28 25.47 -8.50
C VAL A 108 -11.51 26.35 -8.58
N GLY A 109 -11.63 27.12 -9.68
CA GLY A 109 -12.70 28.07 -9.92
C GLY A 109 -12.34 29.51 -9.56
N ASP A 110 -13.32 30.42 -9.69
CA ASP A 110 -13.15 31.86 -9.46
C ASP A 110 -13.15 32.17 -7.95
N ASP A 111 -12.19 32.99 -7.50
CA ASP A 111 -12.02 33.43 -6.12
C ASP A 111 -11.92 34.97 -6.08
N LYS A 112 -13.06 35.65 -6.23
CA LYS A 112 -13.12 37.12 -6.29
C LYS A 112 -12.69 37.80 -5.00
N ASP A 113 -12.93 37.12 -3.86
CA ASP A 113 -12.69 37.68 -2.53
C ASP A 113 -11.38 37.23 -1.90
N GLY A 114 -10.62 36.34 -2.57
CA GLY A 114 -9.37 35.75 -2.03
C GLY A 114 -9.56 34.82 -0.83
N LEU A 115 -10.80 34.58 -0.39
CA LEU A 115 -11.08 33.78 0.79
C LEU A 115 -10.79 32.30 0.59
N ARG A 116 -10.96 31.78 -0.63
CA ARG A 116 -10.65 30.38 -0.94
C ARG A 116 -9.14 30.13 -0.94
N ALA A 117 -8.36 31.10 -1.43
CA ALA A 117 -6.91 31.06 -1.39
C ALA A 117 -6.39 31.03 0.06
N LEU A 118 -6.94 31.86 0.94
CA LEU A 118 -6.60 31.85 2.37
C LEU A 118 -6.96 30.52 3.04
N ARG A 119 -8.10 29.94 2.71
CA ARG A 119 -8.48 28.61 3.21
C ARG A 119 -7.54 27.52 2.68
N ALA A 120 -7.18 27.55 1.42
CA ALA A 120 -6.23 26.60 0.82
C ALA A 120 -4.88 26.64 1.53
N THR A 121 -4.34 27.83 1.81
CA THR A 121 -3.09 27.97 2.58
C THR A 121 -3.18 27.38 3.99
N ARG A 122 -4.30 27.59 4.69
CA ARG A 122 -4.50 26.97 6.02
C ARG A 122 -4.56 25.45 5.95
N VAL A 123 -5.25 24.90 4.94
CA VAL A 123 -5.35 23.45 4.74
C VAL A 123 -3.97 22.88 4.39
N GLU A 124 -3.21 23.55 3.51
CA GLU A 124 -1.85 23.18 3.14
C GLU A 124 -0.93 23.09 4.37
N GLN A 125 -0.93 24.14 5.20
CA GLN A 125 -0.14 24.18 6.42
C GLN A 125 -0.55 23.10 7.43
N HIS A 126 -1.86 22.93 7.64
CA HIS A 126 -2.37 21.94 8.60
C HIS A 126 -2.08 20.51 8.16
N MET A 127 -2.31 20.17 6.89
CA MET A 127 -2.00 18.84 6.36
C MET A 127 -0.50 18.55 6.37
N SER A 128 0.33 19.55 6.07
CA SER A 128 1.79 19.40 6.16
C SER A 128 2.24 19.16 7.60
N TYR A 129 1.66 19.88 8.56
CA TYR A 129 1.89 19.65 9.98
C TYR A 129 1.48 18.23 10.42
N GLN A 130 0.33 17.75 9.97
CA GLN A 130 -0.10 16.38 10.29
C GLN A 130 0.87 15.32 9.76
N LEU A 131 1.44 15.53 8.58
CA LEU A 131 2.36 14.56 7.98
C LEU A 131 3.78 14.63 8.55
N LEU A 132 4.25 15.81 8.94
CA LEU A 132 5.64 16.00 9.37
C LEU A 132 5.81 15.94 10.89
N GLU A 133 4.78 16.33 11.65
CA GLU A 133 4.89 16.49 13.10
C GLU A 133 3.99 15.52 13.88
N GLU A 134 2.78 15.23 13.38
CA GLU A 134 1.86 14.32 14.09
C GLU A 134 2.16 12.85 13.76
N ASP A 135 2.47 12.52 12.50
CA ASP A 135 2.84 11.17 12.06
C ASP A 135 4.36 11.04 12.00
N GLU A 136 4.99 10.79 13.15
CA GLU A 136 6.45 10.66 13.28
C GLU A 136 7.06 9.60 12.33
N ASP A 137 6.28 8.62 11.94
CA ASP A 137 6.70 7.50 11.09
C ASP A 137 6.50 7.77 9.59
N TRP A 138 5.78 8.84 9.19
CA TRP A 138 5.39 9.08 7.80
C TRP A 138 6.57 9.13 6.84
N GLU A 139 7.63 9.83 7.22
CA GLU A 139 8.85 9.98 6.41
C GLU A 139 9.55 8.62 6.22
N SER A 140 9.73 7.87 7.29
CA SER A 140 10.36 6.55 7.24
C SER A 140 9.55 5.54 6.42
N GLU A 141 8.22 5.61 6.50
CA GLU A 141 7.33 4.77 5.70
C GLU A 141 7.34 5.16 4.22
N MET A 142 7.48 6.46 3.89
CA MET A 142 7.68 6.92 2.51
C MET A 142 9.04 6.49 1.95
N ASP A 143 10.08 6.54 2.76
CA ASP A 143 11.41 6.05 2.40
C ASP A 143 11.38 4.57 1.99
N LYS A 144 10.72 3.72 2.78
CA LYS A 144 10.50 2.30 2.46
C LYS A 144 9.74 2.11 1.13
N VAL A 145 8.71 2.93 0.87
CA VAL A 145 7.95 2.91 -0.38
C VAL A 145 8.86 3.23 -1.57
N LEU A 146 9.66 4.29 -1.48
CA LEU A 146 10.54 4.74 -2.57
C LEU A 146 11.65 3.74 -2.91
N ILE A 147 12.15 2.99 -1.93
CA ILE A 147 13.14 1.94 -2.16
C ILE A 147 12.48 0.67 -2.74
N THR A 148 11.31 0.32 -2.25
CA THR A 148 10.63 -0.93 -2.62
C THR A 148 10.01 -0.87 -4.02
N GLN A 149 9.44 0.27 -4.39
CA GLN A 149 8.71 0.46 -5.63
C GLN A 149 9.52 0.10 -6.90
N PRO A 150 10.78 0.56 -7.09
CA PRO A 150 11.54 0.22 -8.30
C PRO A 150 11.98 -1.24 -8.37
N ILE A 151 12.05 -1.94 -7.24
CA ILE A 151 12.45 -3.35 -7.16
C ILE A 151 11.26 -4.27 -7.47
N VAL A 152 10.10 -3.98 -6.87
CA VAL A 152 8.89 -4.83 -6.93
C VAL A 152 7.94 -4.40 -8.06
N GLY A 153 7.99 -3.12 -8.46
CA GLY A 153 7.14 -2.52 -9.48
C GLY A 153 5.90 -1.85 -8.93
N CYS A 154 5.52 -2.13 -7.67
CA CYS A 154 4.41 -1.47 -6.97
C CYS A 154 4.70 -1.39 -5.48
N ALA A 155 4.13 -0.39 -4.84
CA ALA A 155 4.15 -0.22 -3.40
C ALA A 155 2.81 0.41 -2.97
N PHE A 156 2.35 0.07 -1.79
CA PHE A 156 1.07 0.49 -1.26
C PHE A 156 1.24 1.19 0.07
N LYS A 157 0.42 2.20 0.31
CA LYS A 157 0.30 2.83 1.62
C LYS A 157 -1.13 2.67 2.13
N LYS A 158 -1.26 2.27 3.40
CA LYS A 158 -2.52 2.21 4.11
C LYS A 158 -2.60 3.41 5.03
N THR A 159 -3.57 4.27 4.80
CA THR A 159 -3.83 5.43 5.66
C THR A 159 -5.11 5.19 6.45
N TYR A 160 -5.05 5.37 7.76
CA TYR A 160 -6.20 5.19 8.65
C TYR A 160 -6.07 6.08 9.89
N TYR A 161 -7.19 6.28 10.59
CA TYR A 161 -7.19 6.96 11.87
C TYR A 161 -6.94 5.97 13.00
N ASP A 162 -5.92 6.22 13.83
CA ASP A 162 -5.66 5.42 15.01
C ASP A 162 -6.37 6.04 16.22
N PRO A 163 -7.37 5.35 16.81
CA PRO A 163 -8.09 5.85 17.97
C PRO A 163 -7.24 5.92 19.24
N ILE A 164 -6.13 5.17 19.32
CA ILE A 164 -5.22 5.16 20.47
C ILE A 164 -4.30 6.38 20.41
N LYS A 165 -3.65 6.57 19.27
CA LYS A 165 -2.77 7.72 19.03
C LYS A 165 -3.53 9.01 18.75
N LYS A 166 -4.83 8.91 18.37
CA LYS A 166 -5.74 10.03 18.05
C LYS A 166 -5.31 10.88 16.84
N HIS A 167 -4.54 10.32 15.94
CA HIS A 167 -4.17 10.97 14.68
C HIS A 167 -4.20 9.97 13.51
N ASN A 168 -4.06 10.49 12.29
CA ASN A 168 -3.97 9.67 11.10
C ASN A 168 -2.56 9.08 11.01
N ILE A 169 -2.49 7.79 10.65
CA ILE A 169 -1.25 7.06 10.42
C ILE A 169 -1.21 6.59 8.98
N SER A 170 -0.02 6.55 8.41
CA SER A 170 0.20 6.09 7.05
C SER A 170 1.33 5.07 7.00
N GLU A 171 0.98 3.80 6.90
CA GLU A 171 1.91 2.66 6.90
C GLU A 171 2.21 2.16 5.49
N ASN A 172 3.44 1.72 5.27
CA ASN A 172 3.81 0.99 4.06
C ASN A 172 3.29 -0.46 4.13
N VAL A 173 2.54 -0.86 3.12
CA VAL A 173 2.07 -2.24 2.96
C VAL A 173 2.85 -2.89 1.83
N LEU A 174 3.53 -3.98 2.14
CA LEU A 174 4.25 -4.73 1.12
C LEU A 174 3.27 -5.28 0.08
N ALA A 175 3.64 -5.20 -1.18
CA ALA A 175 2.80 -5.72 -2.26
C ALA A 175 2.49 -7.22 -2.12
N LYS A 176 3.33 -7.95 -1.39
CA LYS A 176 3.11 -9.36 -1.05
C LYS A 176 1.92 -9.54 -0.08
N ASP A 177 1.68 -8.59 0.81
CA ASP A 177 0.66 -8.70 1.86
C ASP A 177 -0.70 -8.19 1.41
N LEU A 178 -0.77 -7.49 0.27
CA LEU A 178 -2.01 -7.02 -0.32
C LEU A 178 -2.48 -8.00 -1.40
N VAL A 179 -3.57 -8.70 -1.15
CA VAL A 179 -4.24 -9.56 -2.14
C VAL A 179 -5.42 -8.83 -2.73
N VAL A 180 -5.44 -8.74 -4.06
CA VAL A 180 -6.49 -8.06 -4.83
C VAL A 180 -7.15 -9.08 -5.74
N ASN A 181 -8.47 -9.01 -5.88
CA ASN A 181 -9.20 -9.90 -6.77
C ASN A 181 -8.68 -9.78 -8.21
N TYR A 182 -8.49 -10.92 -8.87
CA TYR A 182 -7.95 -11.01 -10.23
C TYR A 182 -8.71 -10.17 -11.27
N TRP A 183 -10.01 -10.03 -11.09
CA TRP A 183 -10.87 -9.28 -12.01
C TRP A 183 -10.98 -7.79 -11.70
N THR A 184 -10.41 -7.35 -10.60
CA THR A 184 -10.45 -5.94 -10.20
C THR A 184 -9.68 -5.07 -11.19
N LYS A 185 -10.36 -4.04 -11.72
CA LYS A 185 -9.76 -3.06 -12.64
C LYS A 185 -9.37 -1.76 -11.94
N SER A 186 -9.94 -1.48 -10.77
CA SER A 186 -9.71 -0.32 -9.94
C SER A 186 -9.75 -0.73 -8.48
N LEU A 187 -9.07 0.02 -7.61
CA LEU A 187 -9.14 -0.13 -6.15
C LEU A 187 -10.20 0.79 -5.52
N GLU A 188 -11.00 1.46 -6.36
CA GLU A 188 -12.15 2.27 -5.95
C GLU A 188 -13.40 1.42 -5.77
#